data_14fc24db326fc3a14a212eceac308264
#
_entry.id   14fc24db326fc3a14a212eceac308264
#
_cell.length_a   1.000
_cell.length_b   1.000
_cell.length_c   1.000
_cell.angle_alpha   90.00
_cell.angle_beta   90.00
_cell.angle_gamma   90.00
#
_symmetry.space_group_name_H-M   'P 1'
#
loop_
_entity.id
_entity.type
_entity.pdbx_description
1 polymer ?
#
loop_
_entity_poly.entity_id
_entity_poly.type
_entity_poly.pdbx_seq_one_letter_code
_entity_poly.pdbx_strand_id
1 'polypeptide(L)'
;MRPVRLPHPGSPLRSSPNSISPFLLPEQCLPRPLPGPFPHQPAIRTGRDTPSRLRSRNSTAKLRRDYDGVKDLILAEVNVKDIEYVDDASGVIKKKAKPNFKRLGRRLGKHMKAANQAISSMSNAEIAAVEKAGGYTLVVEGESYALTLEDFEISTEDIPGWLVASDGDLDVALDVTITPALRAEGMARELVNRIQNIRKDKDFNVTDRIRVTLQRHEAVAPAVEQFGDYIKNEVLAEQLELVEEAPNGETIELPEEVVVSVAVRKSEETEKQKNREI
;
A
#
# COMPACT_ATOMS: atom_id res chain seq x y z
N MET A 1 -42.87 55.64 24.67
CA MET A 1 -41.90 56.23 23.73
C MET A 1 -40.78 56.91 24.51
N ARG A 2 -39.59 56.34 24.57
CA ARG A 2 -38.41 56.99 25.16
C ARG A 2 -37.30 56.96 24.08
N PRO A 3 -36.62 58.08 23.84
CA PRO A 3 -35.65 58.20 22.75
C PRO A 3 -34.31 57.53 23.11
N VAL A 4 -33.71 56.88 22.12
CA VAL A 4 -32.38 56.29 22.15
C VAL A 4 -31.33 57.40 22.11
N ARG A 5 -30.42 57.46 23.06
CA ARG A 5 -29.23 58.33 23.05
C ARG A 5 -28.10 57.68 22.28
N LEU A 6 -27.60 58.38 21.30
CA LEU A 6 -26.32 58.09 20.61
C LEU A 6 -25.16 58.60 21.46
N PRO A 7 -24.06 57.90 21.57
CA PRO A 7 -22.80 58.41 22.21
C PRO A 7 -21.98 59.25 21.23
N HIS A 8 -21.39 60.33 21.81
CA HIS A 8 -20.52 61.30 21.16
C HIS A 8 -19.15 60.74 20.75
N PRO A 9 -18.50 61.27 19.70
CA PRO A 9 -17.16 60.93 19.29
C PRO A 9 -16.14 61.78 20.01
N GLY A 10 -15.03 61.17 20.40
CA GLY A 10 -13.83 61.91 20.79
C GLY A 10 -13.12 61.37 22.01
N SER A 11 -12.14 60.51 21.80
CA SER A 11 -10.96 60.38 22.65
C SER A 11 -9.82 59.74 21.87
N PRO A 12 -8.56 60.17 22.08
CA PRO A 12 -7.45 59.92 21.18
C PRO A 12 -6.83 58.52 21.35
N LEU A 13 -6.43 57.98 20.22
CA LEU A 13 -5.63 56.77 20.11
C LEU A 13 -4.32 56.85 20.84
N ARG A 14 -4.14 56.09 21.91
CA ARG A 14 -2.82 55.74 22.44
C ARG A 14 -2.21 54.61 21.67
N SER A 15 -1.22 54.89 20.89
CA SER A 15 -0.32 53.94 20.27
C SER A 15 0.49 53.20 21.35
N SER A 16 0.28 51.89 21.41
CA SER A 16 1.20 50.97 22.10
C SER A 16 1.89 50.13 21.06
N PRO A 17 3.21 49.93 21.12
CA PRO A 17 3.93 49.12 20.12
C PRO A 17 3.61 47.65 20.32
N ASN A 18 3.16 47.03 19.25
CA ASN A 18 2.99 45.57 19.12
C ASN A 18 4.35 44.89 19.30
N SER A 19 4.61 44.41 20.49
CA SER A 19 5.60 43.35 20.68
C SER A 19 4.97 42.04 20.18
N ILE A 20 5.26 41.70 18.95
CA ILE A 20 5.01 40.37 18.42
C ILE A 20 5.99 39.44 19.14
N SER A 21 5.52 38.76 20.17
CA SER A 21 6.22 37.59 20.69
C SER A 21 6.32 36.56 19.57
N PRO A 22 7.50 36.04 19.29
CA PRO A 22 7.60 34.91 18.36
C PRO A 22 6.87 33.73 19.00
N PHE A 23 5.78 33.33 18.39
CA PHE A 23 5.12 32.05 18.70
C PHE A 23 6.18 30.96 18.49
N LEU A 24 6.70 30.43 19.57
CA LEU A 24 7.40 29.17 19.61
C LEU A 24 6.41 28.12 19.12
N LEU A 25 6.54 27.75 17.85
CA LEU A 25 5.92 26.53 17.33
C LEU A 25 6.47 25.40 18.18
N PRO A 26 5.60 24.51 18.73
CA PRO A 26 6.09 23.37 19.46
C PRO A 26 6.95 22.51 18.51
N GLU A 27 8.14 22.12 18.96
CA GLU A 27 9.09 21.25 18.25
C GLU A 27 8.52 19.89 17.78
N GLN A 28 7.24 19.67 17.99
CA GLN A 28 6.51 18.46 17.61
C GLN A 28 6.01 18.46 16.15
N CYS A 29 6.18 19.54 15.40
CA CYS A 29 5.75 19.66 13.99
C CYS A 29 6.90 19.58 12.97
N LEU A 30 8.09 19.17 13.39
CA LEU A 30 9.11 18.78 12.41
C LEU A 30 8.68 17.44 11.80
N PRO A 31 8.60 17.34 10.46
CA PRO A 31 8.37 16.07 9.83
C PRO A 31 9.46 15.10 10.28
N ARG A 32 9.08 13.99 10.89
CA ARG A 32 10.03 12.92 11.21
C ARG A 32 10.81 12.61 9.95
N PRO A 33 12.14 12.41 10.04
CA PRO A 33 12.89 11.93 8.90
C PRO A 33 12.20 10.67 8.40
N LEU A 34 11.95 10.61 7.08
CA LEU A 34 11.34 9.44 6.43
C LEU A 34 12.11 8.21 6.90
N PRO A 35 11.44 7.16 7.37
CA PRO A 35 12.08 5.92 7.74
C PRO A 35 12.89 5.43 6.54
N GLY A 36 14.05 4.81 6.82
CA GLY A 36 14.88 4.17 5.81
C GLY A 36 14.09 3.20 4.93
N PRO A 37 14.73 2.53 3.97
CA PRO A 37 14.05 1.72 2.94
C PRO A 37 13.07 0.66 3.46
N PHE A 38 13.02 0.43 4.77
CA PHE A 38 12.08 -0.45 5.44
C PHE A 38 11.42 0.29 6.62
N PRO A 39 10.26 0.95 6.41
CA PRO A 39 9.52 1.52 7.52
C PRO A 39 9.04 0.42 8.46
N HIS A 40 9.10 0.66 9.77
CA HIS A 40 8.46 -0.15 10.80
C HIS A 40 6.94 -0.08 10.65
N GLN A 41 6.37 -0.81 9.71
CA GLN A 41 4.94 -0.97 9.61
C GLN A 41 4.53 -2.24 10.36
N PRO A 42 3.44 -2.20 11.16
CA PRO A 42 2.85 -3.42 11.66
C PRO A 42 2.55 -4.30 10.45
N ALA A 43 3.04 -5.52 10.48
CA ALA A 43 2.78 -6.51 9.46
C ALA A 43 1.26 -6.60 9.24
N ILE A 44 0.78 -6.11 8.13
CA ILE A 44 -0.57 -6.44 7.69
C ILE A 44 -0.52 -7.94 7.46
N ARG A 45 -1.17 -8.68 8.35
CA ARG A 45 -1.35 -10.13 8.29
C ARG A 45 -2.25 -10.49 7.11
N THR A 46 -1.78 -10.28 5.93
CA THR A 46 -2.26 -10.97 4.74
C THR A 46 -1.06 -11.75 4.26
N GLY A 47 -1.13 -13.07 4.30
CA GLY A 47 -0.07 -13.96 3.88
C GLY A 47 0.23 -13.90 2.38
N ARG A 48 0.41 -12.68 1.88
CA ARG A 48 0.83 -12.35 0.53
C ARG A 48 1.81 -11.22 0.63
N ASP A 49 3.04 -11.60 0.48
CA ASP A 49 4.19 -10.73 0.59
C ASP A 49 4.20 -9.68 -0.52
N THR A 50 4.36 -8.47 -0.12
CA THR A 50 4.69 -7.23 -0.82
C THR A 50 4.40 -7.20 -2.33
N PRO A 51 3.28 -6.61 -2.75
CA PRO A 51 3.03 -6.33 -4.15
C PRO A 51 4.09 -5.38 -4.72
N SER A 52 4.59 -5.69 -5.91
CA SER A 52 5.72 -4.98 -6.50
C SER A 52 5.36 -3.62 -7.08
N ARG A 53 4.15 -3.47 -7.64
CA ARG A 53 3.76 -2.25 -8.37
C ARG A 53 2.28 -1.95 -8.27
N LEU A 54 1.98 -0.67 -8.18
CA LEU A 54 0.66 -0.12 -8.34
C LEU A 54 0.58 0.59 -9.70
N ARG A 55 -0.44 0.31 -10.50
CA ARG A 55 -0.73 1.06 -11.72
C ARG A 55 -2.03 1.82 -11.56
N SER A 56 -2.00 3.11 -11.80
CA SER A 56 -3.19 3.96 -11.75
C SER A 56 -3.54 4.46 -13.15
N ARG A 57 -4.78 4.25 -13.54
CA ARG A 57 -5.39 4.81 -14.74
C ARG A 57 -6.20 6.04 -14.33
N ASN A 58 -6.07 7.02 -15.04
CA ASN A 58 -6.73 8.30 -15.10
C ASN A 58 -5.80 9.46 -14.76
N SER A 59 -5.23 10.01 -15.78
CA SER A 59 -4.29 11.08 -15.58
C SER A 59 -4.62 12.28 -16.41
N THR A 60 -5.51 13.09 -15.88
CA THR A 60 -5.36 14.51 -16.16
C THR A 60 -4.00 14.95 -15.58
N ALA A 61 -3.24 15.77 -16.28
CA ALA A 61 -1.93 16.26 -15.83
C ALA A 61 -1.99 16.93 -14.42
N LYS A 62 -3.18 17.32 -13.96
CA LYS A 62 -3.44 17.81 -12.62
C LYS A 62 -3.38 16.69 -11.59
N LEU A 63 -4.07 15.58 -11.84
CA LEU A 63 -4.14 14.44 -10.93
C LEU A 63 -2.75 13.81 -10.73
N ARG A 64 -1.96 13.69 -11.79
CA ARG A 64 -0.56 13.20 -11.70
C ARG A 64 0.27 14.06 -10.74
N ARG A 65 0.20 15.40 -10.87
CA ARG A 65 0.93 16.30 -9.99
C ARG A 65 0.49 16.20 -8.53
N ASP A 66 -0.81 16.03 -8.30
CA ASP A 66 -1.36 15.89 -6.96
C ASP A 66 -0.90 14.56 -6.33
N TYR A 67 -0.86 13.47 -7.09
CA TYR A 67 -0.34 12.17 -6.63
C TYR A 67 1.18 12.16 -6.46
N ASP A 68 1.94 12.84 -7.32
CA ASP A 68 3.39 12.93 -7.18
C ASP A 68 3.78 13.60 -5.86
N GLY A 69 2.98 14.56 -5.38
CA GLY A 69 3.20 15.21 -4.07
C GLY A 69 2.98 14.29 -2.86
N VAL A 70 2.27 13.17 -3.01
CA VAL A 70 1.97 12.21 -1.94
C VAL A 70 2.42 10.79 -2.29
N LYS A 71 3.21 10.62 -3.36
CA LYS A 71 3.64 9.31 -3.85
C LYS A 71 4.31 8.49 -2.76
N ASP A 72 5.27 9.05 -2.03
CA ASP A 72 6.00 8.35 -0.99
C ASP A 72 5.09 7.89 0.16
N LEU A 73 4.07 8.70 0.47
CA LEU A 73 3.08 8.34 1.46
C LEU A 73 2.23 7.15 1.02
N ILE A 74 1.77 7.17 -0.25
CA ILE A 74 1.00 6.05 -0.82
C ILE A 74 1.84 4.78 -0.85
N LEU A 75 3.09 4.86 -1.32
CA LEU A 75 4.02 3.72 -1.35
C LEU A 75 4.18 3.09 0.03
N ALA A 76 4.34 3.94 1.06
CA ALA A 76 4.49 3.48 2.43
C ALA A 76 3.21 2.84 2.99
N GLU A 77 2.05 3.48 2.80
CA GLU A 77 0.76 3.00 3.34
C GLU A 77 0.28 1.70 2.66
N VAL A 78 0.42 1.62 1.33
CA VAL A 78 0.00 0.44 0.55
C VAL A 78 1.09 -0.65 0.55
N ASN A 79 2.31 -0.32 1.02
CA ASN A 79 3.47 -1.21 1.01
C ASN A 79 3.83 -1.72 -0.38
N VAL A 80 3.87 -0.84 -1.36
CA VAL A 80 4.29 -1.13 -2.74
C VAL A 80 5.62 -0.47 -3.05
N LYS A 81 6.36 -0.98 -4.04
CA LYS A 81 7.68 -0.47 -4.40
C LYS A 81 7.64 0.70 -5.35
N ASP A 82 6.63 0.76 -6.22
CA ASP A 82 6.49 1.82 -7.20
C ASP A 82 5.05 2.03 -7.64
N ILE A 83 4.76 3.23 -8.15
CA ILE A 83 3.49 3.60 -8.77
C ILE A 83 3.76 4.01 -10.21
N GLU A 84 3.11 3.33 -11.14
CA GLU A 84 3.16 3.64 -12.56
C GLU A 84 1.83 4.22 -13.02
N TYR A 85 1.88 5.36 -13.69
CA TYR A 85 0.69 5.95 -14.31
C TYR A 85 0.57 5.44 -15.74
N VAL A 86 -0.55 4.82 -16.03
CA VAL A 86 -0.82 4.21 -17.34
C VAL A 86 -1.98 4.91 -18.03
N ASP A 87 -1.88 5.00 -19.35
CA ASP A 87 -2.95 5.52 -20.20
C ASP A 87 -3.91 4.39 -20.61
N ASP A 88 -5.11 4.74 -21.07
CA ASP A 88 -6.14 3.80 -21.53
C ASP A 88 -5.64 2.81 -22.60
N ALA A 89 -4.64 3.22 -23.37
CA ALA A 89 -4.05 2.41 -24.45
C ALA A 89 -3.12 1.28 -23.94
N SER A 90 -2.76 1.27 -22.66
CA SER A 90 -1.76 0.31 -22.13
C SER A 90 -2.28 -1.14 -22.06
N GLY A 91 -3.58 -1.36 -22.20
CA GLY A 91 -4.20 -2.70 -22.16
C GLY A 91 -4.08 -3.43 -20.81
N VAL A 92 -3.59 -2.74 -19.78
CA VAL A 92 -3.39 -3.30 -18.43
C VAL A 92 -4.70 -3.56 -17.72
N ILE A 93 -5.73 -2.77 -18.04
CA ILE A 93 -7.07 -2.93 -17.46
C ILE A 93 -8.00 -3.28 -18.60
N LYS A 94 -8.50 -4.51 -18.61
CA LYS A 94 -9.50 -4.95 -19.55
C LYS A 94 -10.87 -4.82 -18.91
N LYS A 95 -11.77 -4.09 -19.56
CA LYS A 95 -13.16 -3.98 -19.14
C LYS A 95 -14.04 -4.85 -20.02
N LYS A 96 -15.07 -5.41 -19.41
CA LYS A 96 -16.16 -6.09 -20.10
C LYS A 96 -17.46 -5.37 -19.79
N ALA A 97 -18.25 -5.11 -20.82
CA ALA A 97 -19.59 -4.60 -20.68
C ALA A 97 -20.61 -5.74 -20.88
N LYS A 98 -21.62 -5.77 -20.02
CA LYS A 98 -22.79 -6.62 -20.16
C LYS A 98 -24.02 -5.73 -20.12
N PRO A 99 -25.09 -6.10 -20.84
CA PRO A 99 -26.35 -5.37 -20.74
C PRO A 99 -27.02 -5.64 -19.40
N ASN A 100 -27.57 -4.62 -18.78
CA ASN A 100 -28.43 -4.78 -17.61
C ASN A 100 -29.80 -5.33 -18.03
N PHE A 101 -29.96 -6.62 -17.92
CA PHE A 101 -31.18 -7.33 -18.38
C PHE A 101 -32.45 -6.85 -17.68
N LYS A 102 -32.38 -6.40 -16.42
CA LYS A 102 -33.53 -5.89 -15.69
C LYS A 102 -34.10 -4.62 -16.31
N ARG A 103 -33.22 -3.75 -16.81
CA ARG A 103 -33.61 -2.49 -17.44
C ARG A 103 -33.92 -2.64 -18.91
N LEU A 104 -33.07 -3.33 -19.64
CA LEU A 104 -33.12 -3.44 -21.10
C LEU A 104 -34.12 -4.49 -21.60
N GLY A 105 -34.41 -5.52 -20.82
CA GLY A 105 -35.26 -6.63 -21.25
C GLY A 105 -36.63 -6.19 -21.77
N ARG A 106 -37.28 -5.23 -21.12
CA ARG A 106 -38.57 -4.69 -21.56
C ARG A 106 -38.48 -3.75 -22.77
N ARG A 107 -37.34 -3.03 -22.89
CA ARG A 107 -37.15 -2.01 -23.95
C ARG A 107 -36.74 -2.67 -25.28
N LEU A 108 -35.89 -3.69 -25.21
CA LEU A 108 -35.28 -4.34 -26.38
C LEU A 108 -36.07 -5.60 -26.83
N GLY A 109 -36.81 -6.23 -25.92
CA GLY A 109 -37.65 -7.39 -26.22
C GLY A 109 -36.91 -8.48 -27.07
N LYS A 110 -37.40 -8.69 -28.30
CA LYS A 110 -36.83 -9.66 -29.26
C LYS A 110 -35.37 -9.34 -29.63
N HIS A 111 -34.95 -8.07 -29.60
CA HIS A 111 -33.60 -7.63 -29.97
C HIS A 111 -32.58 -7.83 -28.85
N MET A 112 -32.99 -8.27 -27.66
CA MET A 112 -32.12 -8.40 -26.48
C MET A 112 -30.92 -9.33 -26.72
N LYS A 113 -31.10 -10.40 -27.50
CA LYS A 113 -30.02 -11.34 -27.81
C LYS A 113 -28.93 -10.70 -28.67
N ALA A 114 -29.34 -9.95 -29.71
CA ALA A 114 -28.42 -9.25 -30.57
C ALA A 114 -27.74 -8.08 -29.85
N ALA A 115 -28.48 -7.36 -28.98
CA ALA A 115 -27.93 -6.33 -28.13
C ALA A 115 -26.88 -6.87 -27.14
N ASN A 116 -27.15 -8.02 -26.51
CA ASN A 116 -26.17 -8.67 -25.64
C ASN A 116 -24.88 -9.02 -26.38
N GLN A 117 -25.01 -9.55 -27.59
CA GLN A 117 -23.82 -9.88 -28.41
C GLN A 117 -23.03 -8.62 -28.75
N ALA A 118 -23.69 -7.55 -29.21
CA ALA A 118 -23.06 -6.28 -29.55
C ALA A 118 -22.35 -5.63 -28.35
N ILE A 119 -23.03 -5.56 -27.20
CA ILE A 119 -22.47 -4.97 -25.98
C ILE A 119 -21.32 -5.82 -25.43
N SER A 120 -21.43 -7.15 -25.42
CA SER A 120 -20.37 -8.03 -24.92
C SER A 120 -19.14 -8.08 -25.82
N SER A 121 -19.25 -7.66 -27.08
CA SER A 121 -18.14 -7.58 -28.03
C SER A 121 -17.47 -6.21 -28.08
N MET A 122 -17.92 -5.24 -27.26
CA MET A 122 -17.33 -3.91 -27.20
C MET A 122 -15.86 -3.95 -26.78
N SER A 123 -15.05 -3.18 -27.46
CA SER A 123 -13.63 -2.98 -27.10
C SER A 123 -13.48 -2.09 -25.87
N ASN A 124 -12.32 -2.14 -25.22
CA ASN A 124 -12.00 -1.23 -24.11
C ASN A 124 -12.19 0.24 -24.47
N ALA A 125 -11.82 0.63 -25.70
CA ALA A 125 -11.95 2.00 -26.17
C ALA A 125 -13.42 2.43 -26.30
N GLU A 126 -14.29 1.54 -26.76
CA GLU A 126 -15.73 1.80 -26.87
C GLU A 126 -16.36 1.90 -25.48
N ILE A 127 -15.99 1.00 -24.55
CA ILE A 127 -16.48 1.05 -23.16
C ILE A 127 -16.05 2.37 -22.49
N ALA A 128 -14.78 2.78 -22.66
CA ALA A 128 -14.30 4.05 -22.15
C ALA A 128 -15.02 5.27 -22.76
N ALA A 129 -15.38 5.19 -24.04
CA ALA A 129 -16.17 6.24 -24.70
C ALA A 129 -17.59 6.31 -24.13
N VAL A 130 -18.22 5.18 -23.82
CA VAL A 130 -19.55 5.09 -23.16
C VAL A 130 -19.48 5.68 -21.76
N GLU A 131 -18.48 5.36 -20.97
CA GLU A 131 -18.28 5.91 -19.62
C GLU A 131 -18.12 7.43 -19.67
N LYS A 132 -17.32 7.94 -20.58
CA LYS A 132 -17.06 9.38 -20.74
C LYS A 132 -18.27 10.15 -21.27
N ALA A 133 -19.01 9.57 -22.21
CA ALA A 133 -20.19 10.21 -22.81
C ALA A 133 -21.45 10.09 -21.94
N GLY A 134 -21.45 9.16 -20.94
CA GLY A 134 -22.63 8.85 -20.13
C GLY A 134 -23.76 8.16 -20.88
N GLY A 135 -23.56 7.77 -22.15
CA GLY A 135 -24.55 7.12 -22.98
C GLY A 135 -23.98 6.57 -24.28
N TYR A 136 -24.76 5.72 -24.94
CA TYR A 136 -24.39 5.05 -26.18
C TYR A 136 -25.61 4.80 -27.07
N THR A 137 -25.48 5.01 -28.35
CA THR A 137 -26.53 4.66 -29.32
C THR A 137 -26.24 3.28 -29.90
N LEU A 138 -26.98 2.29 -29.45
CA LEU A 138 -26.90 0.91 -29.94
C LEU A 138 -27.80 0.77 -31.17
N VAL A 139 -27.25 0.31 -32.28
CA VAL A 139 -27.99 -0.01 -33.50
C VAL A 139 -28.05 -1.54 -33.64
N VAL A 140 -29.25 -2.10 -33.57
CA VAL A 140 -29.49 -3.53 -33.68
C VAL A 140 -30.61 -3.80 -34.66
N GLU A 141 -30.35 -4.64 -35.66
CA GLU A 141 -31.34 -5.03 -36.68
C GLU A 141 -32.06 -3.84 -37.36
N GLY A 142 -31.35 -2.73 -37.52
CA GLY A 142 -31.87 -1.51 -38.17
C GLY A 142 -32.63 -0.56 -37.22
N GLU A 143 -32.84 -0.93 -35.97
CA GLU A 143 -33.42 -0.07 -34.94
C GLU A 143 -32.34 0.54 -34.05
N SER A 144 -32.49 1.82 -33.68
CA SER A 144 -31.57 2.58 -32.81
C SER A 144 -32.12 2.72 -31.40
N TYR A 145 -31.32 2.33 -30.42
CA TYR A 145 -31.68 2.43 -29.01
C TYR A 145 -30.70 3.35 -28.29
N ALA A 146 -31.20 4.43 -27.70
CA ALA A 146 -30.38 5.26 -26.82
C ALA A 146 -30.25 4.57 -25.45
N LEU A 147 -29.03 4.20 -25.09
CA LEU A 147 -28.66 3.57 -23.83
C LEU A 147 -27.95 4.59 -22.92
N THR A 148 -28.18 4.48 -21.64
CA THR A 148 -27.47 5.24 -20.59
C THR A 148 -26.44 4.36 -19.91
N LEU A 149 -25.54 4.95 -19.13
CA LEU A 149 -24.51 4.18 -18.39
C LEU A 149 -25.14 3.11 -17.47
N GLU A 150 -26.30 3.39 -16.88
CA GLU A 150 -27.04 2.46 -16.02
C GLU A 150 -27.60 1.22 -16.76
N ASP A 151 -27.65 1.28 -18.06
CA ASP A 151 -28.09 0.17 -18.92
C ASP A 151 -26.97 -0.87 -19.16
N PHE A 152 -25.73 -0.56 -18.69
CA PHE A 152 -24.55 -1.42 -18.77
C PHE A 152 -24.15 -1.90 -17.37
N GLU A 153 -23.70 -3.14 -17.29
CA GLU A 153 -22.93 -3.69 -16.19
C GLU A 153 -21.49 -3.78 -16.64
N ILE A 154 -20.67 -2.77 -16.27
CA ILE A 154 -19.27 -2.72 -16.63
C ILE A 154 -18.48 -3.38 -15.50
N SER A 155 -17.66 -4.36 -15.84
CA SER A 155 -16.79 -5.09 -14.91
C SER A 155 -15.38 -5.14 -15.46
N THR A 156 -14.39 -5.13 -14.59
CA THR A 156 -13.00 -5.40 -14.95
C THR A 156 -12.77 -6.89 -15.12
N GLU A 157 -11.98 -7.26 -16.11
CA GLU A 157 -11.56 -8.64 -16.33
C GLU A 157 -10.36 -8.93 -15.41
N ASP A 158 -10.39 -10.09 -14.75
CA ASP A 158 -9.26 -10.57 -13.97
C ASP A 158 -8.07 -10.84 -14.90
N ILE A 159 -6.98 -10.15 -14.67
CA ILE A 159 -5.73 -10.37 -15.36
C ILE A 159 -4.83 -11.18 -14.44
N PRO A 160 -4.32 -12.34 -14.88
CA PRO A 160 -3.42 -13.12 -14.04
C PRO A 160 -2.25 -12.29 -13.51
N GLY A 161 -2.02 -12.35 -12.21
CA GLY A 161 -0.97 -11.57 -11.54
C GLY A 161 -1.35 -10.12 -11.19
N TRP A 162 -2.60 -9.69 -11.45
CA TRP A 162 -3.08 -8.35 -11.14
C TRP A 162 -4.40 -8.37 -10.37
N LEU A 163 -4.48 -7.53 -9.35
CA LEU A 163 -5.74 -7.21 -8.69
C LEU A 163 -6.18 -5.81 -9.15
N VAL A 164 -7.36 -5.72 -9.73
CA VAL A 164 -7.87 -4.45 -10.27
C VAL A 164 -9.06 -4.00 -9.44
N ALA A 165 -9.06 -2.72 -9.08
CA ALA A 165 -10.17 -2.04 -8.43
C ALA A 165 -10.49 -0.74 -9.16
N SER A 166 -11.77 -0.40 -9.26
CA SER A 166 -12.26 0.81 -9.92
C SER A 166 -13.17 1.57 -8.97
N ASP A 167 -12.98 2.88 -8.88
CA ASP A 167 -13.86 3.78 -8.15
C ASP A 167 -14.07 5.06 -8.98
N GLY A 168 -15.28 5.22 -9.51
CA GLY A 168 -15.61 6.28 -10.46
C GLY A 168 -14.68 6.29 -11.65
N ASP A 169 -13.96 7.40 -11.81
CA ASP A 169 -13.00 7.59 -12.91
C ASP A 169 -11.58 7.05 -12.59
N LEU A 170 -11.36 6.53 -11.38
CA LEU A 170 -10.07 6.01 -10.94
C LEU A 170 -10.05 4.49 -11.05
N ASP A 171 -9.15 3.97 -11.87
CA ASP A 171 -8.84 2.56 -11.92
C ASP A 171 -7.44 2.32 -11.35
N VAL A 172 -7.31 1.35 -10.47
CA VAL A 172 -6.06 0.96 -9.83
C VAL A 172 -5.82 -0.52 -10.06
N ALA A 173 -4.64 -0.87 -10.51
CA ALA A 173 -4.21 -2.26 -10.69
C ALA A 173 -2.96 -2.53 -9.86
N LEU A 174 -3.01 -3.57 -9.03
CA LEU A 174 -1.93 -4.01 -8.17
C LEU A 174 -1.28 -5.26 -8.76
N ASP A 175 0.02 -5.19 -9.03
CA ASP A 175 0.80 -6.35 -9.45
C ASP A 175 1.08 -7.24 -8.23
N VAL A 176 0.45 -8.39 -8.17
CA VAL A 176 0.61 -9.36 -7.07
C VAL A 176 1.62 -10.46 -7.40
N THR A 177 2.43 -10.28 -8.42
CA THR A 177 3.47 -11.23 -8.80
C THR A 177 4.61 -11.17 -7.80
N ILE A 178 4.82 -12.25 -7.05
CA ILE A 178 5.93 -12.35 -6.08
C ILE A 178 7.19 -12.79 -6.81
N THR A 179 8.15 -11.86 -6.91
CA THR A 179 9.47 -12.18 -7.45
C THR A 179 10.35 -12.87 -6.38
N PRO A 180 11.41 -13.61 -6.76
CA PRO A 180 12.34 -14.19 -5.79
C PRO A 180 12.94 -13.15 -4.83
N ALA A 181 13.22 -11.94 -5.31
CA ALA A 181 13.74 -10.85 -4.48
C ALA A 181 12.70 -10.36 -3.45
N LEU A 182 11.43 -10.24 -3.85
CA LEU A 182 10.34 -9.87 -2.93
C LEU A 182 10.09 -10.97 -1.90
N ARG A 183 10.21 -12.23 -2.29
CA ARG A 183 10.11 -13.36 -1.38
C ARG A 183 11.23 -13.33 -0.34
N ALA A 184 12.47 -13.11 -0.75
CA ALA A 184 13.62 -12.98 0.15
C ALA A 184 13.44 -11.79 1.11
N GLU A 185 12.92 -10.66 0.63
CA GLU A 185 12.61 -9.50 1.47
C GLU A 185 11.51 -9.80 2.50
N GLY A 186 10.42 -10.44 2.08
CA GLY A 186 9.35 -10.86 2.99
C GLY A 186 9.84 -11.81 4.06
N MET A 187 10.67 -12.79 3.68
CA MET A 187 11.30 -13.72 4.61
C MET A 187 12.22 -13.00 5.61
N ALA A 188 13.00 -12.00 5.16
CA ALA A 188 13.86 -11.21 6.04
C ALA A 188 13.06 -10.42 7.07
N ARG A 189 11.94 -9.82 6.69
CA ARG A 189 11.03 -9.11 7.61
C ARG A 189 10.42 -10.06 8.65
N GLU A 190 10.00 -11.24 8.23
CA GLU A 190 9.44 -12.21 9.15
C GLU A 190 10.51 -12.75 10.12
N LEU A 191 11.73 -12.97 9.67
CA LEU A 191 12.86 -13.31 10.55
C LEU A 191 13.09 -12.24 11.62
N VAL A 192 13.10 -10.95 11.24
CA VAL A 192 13.18 -9.84 12.20
C VAL A 192 12.07 -9.93 13.24
N ASN A 193 10.83 -10.13 12.79
CA ASN A 193 9.67 -10.23 13.68
C ASN A 193 9.83 -11.41 14.67
N ARG A 194 10.22 -12.60 14.18
CA ARG A 194 10.44 -13.79 15.03
C ARG A 194 11.57 -13.60 16.03
N ILE A 195 12.70 -13.04 15.59
CA ILE A 195 13.83 -12.76 16.49
C ILE A 195 13.46 -11.73 17.55
N GLN A 196 12.70 -10.68 17.20
CA GLN A 196 12.21 -9.69 18.16
C GLN A 196 11.26 -10.33 19.20
N ASN A 197 10.41 -11.28 18.80
CA ASN A 197 9.57 -12.04 19.72
C ASN A 197 10.43 -12.88 20.67
N ILE A 198 11.42 -13.61 20.17
CA ILE A 198 12.37 -14.38 21.01
C ILE A 198 13.10 -13.48 22.01
N ARG A 199 13.54 -12.27 21.59
CA ARG A 199 14.16 -11.30 22.50
C ARG A 199 13.22 -10.91 23.63
N LYS A 200 11.96 -10.67 23.31
CA LYS A 200 10.92 -10.31 24.28
C LYS A 200 10.65 -11.48 25.26
N ASP A 201 10.52 -12.69 24.73
CA ASP A 201 10.24 -13.88 25.55
C ASP A 201 11.42 -14.23 26.50
N LYS A 202 12.64 -13.79 26.13
CA LYS A 202 13.86 -13.92 26.98
C LYS A 202 14.12 -12.71 27.87
N ASP A 203 13.19 -11.75 27.95
CA ASP A 203 13.34 -10.52 28.74
C ASP A 203 14.64 -9.75 28.43
N PHE A 204 15.02 -9.68 27.16
CA PHE A 204 16.17 -8.87 26.73
C PHE A 204 15.79 -7.37 26.73
N ASN A 205 16.73 -6.53 27.16
CA ASN A 205 16.55 -5.09 27.05
C ASN A 205 16.55 -4.65 25.58
N VAL A 206 15.89 -3.53 25.29
CA VAL A 206 15.84 -2.98 23.93
C VAL A 206 17.23 -2.70 23.36
N THR A 207 18.18 -2.33 24.25
CA THR A 207 19.56 -1.98 23.89
C THR A 207 20.52 -3.18 23.86
N ASP A 208 20.10 -4.35 24.32
CA ASP A 208 20.96 -5.52 24.35
C ASP A 208 21.42 -5.92 22.95
N ARG A 209 22.73 -6.10 22.79
CA ARG A 209 23.32 -6.68 21.58
C ARG A 209 23.20 -8.19 21.64
N ILE A 210 22.94 -8.82 20.49
CA ILE A 210 22.71 -10.26 20.40
C ILE A 210 23.60 -10.91 19.34
N ARG A 211 23.74 -12.23 19.47
CA ARG A 211 24.22 -13.12 18.42
C ARG A 211 23.10 -14.06 18.01
N VAL A 212 22.89 -14.20 16.72
CA VAL A 212 21.84 -15.03 16.14
C VAL A 212 22.49 -16.16 15.35
N THR A 213 22.11 -17.38 15.68
CA THR A 213 22.46 -18.57 14.91
C THR A 213 21.17 -19.17 14.35
N LEU A 214 21.10 -19.25 13.04
CA LEU A 214 19.90 -19.65 12.29
C LEU A 214 20.19 -20.93 11.51
N GLN A 215 19.30 -21.89 11.61
CA GLN A 215 19.40 -23.12 10.83
C GLN A 215 19.27 -22.80 9.33
N ARG A 216 20.18 -23.36 8.54
CA ARG A 216 20.16 -23.20 7.08
C ARG A 216 18.96 -23.89 6.49
N HIS A 217 18.24 -23.16 5.64
CA HIS A 217 17.12 -23.66 4.86
C HIS A 217 17.14 -22.97 3.49
N GLU A 218 16.76 -23.67 2.43
CA GLU A 218 16.81 -23.14 1.06
C GLU A 218 15.93 -21.88 0.87
N ALA A 219 14.79 -21.78 1.55
CA ALA A 219 13.94 -20.61 1.50
C ALA A 219 14.45 -19.43 2.33
N VAL A 220 15.32 -19.68 3.32
CA VAL A 220 15.82 -18.67 4.27
C VAL A 220 17.18 -18.12 3.83
N ALA A 221 18.03 -18.95 3.24
CA ALA A 221 19.37 -18.56 2.84
C ALA A 221 19.41 -17.31 1.95
N PRO A 222 18.57 -17.16 0.89
CA PRO A 222 18.53 -15.95 0.07
C PRO A 222 18.18 -14.69 0.85
N ALA A 223 17.33 -14.79 1.87
CA ALA A 223 16.95 -13.67 2.72
C ALA A 223 18.12 -13.19 3.58
N VAL A 224 18.89 -14.10 4.16
CA VAL A 224 20.06 -13.76 4.97
C VAL A 224 21.20 -13.24 4.09
N GLU A 225 21.42 -13.81 2.90
CA GLU A 225 22.45 -13.38 1.96
C GLU A 225 22.19 -11.97 1.41
N GLN A 226 20.94 -11.65 1.06
CA GLN A 226 20.60 -10.35 0.47
C GLN A 226 20.29 -9.27 1.51
N PHE A 227 19.69 -9.63 2.64
CA PHE A 227 19.18 -8.73 3.66
C PHE A 227 19.81 -8.93 5.05
N GLY A 228 20.97 -9.61 5.13
CA GLY A 228 21.61 -9.91 6.42
C GLY A 228 21.96 -8.66 7.22
N ASP A 229 22.42 -7.60 6.59
CA ASP A 229 22.73 -6.33 7.28
C ASP A 229 21.47 -5.63 7.78
N TYR A 230 20.37 -5.68 7.01
CA TYR A 230 19.08 -5.20 7.45
C TYR A 230 18.61 -5.97 8.69
N ILE A 231 18.62 -7.30 8.65
CA ILE A 231 18.21 -8.15 9.78
C ILE A 231 19.06 -7.82 11.01
N LYS A 232 20.41 -7.76 10.87
CA LYS A 232 21.31 -7.42 11.99
C LYS A 232 20.98 -6.08 12.62
N ASN A 233 20.75 -5.07 11.81
CA ASN A 233 20.46 -3.72 12.29
C ASN A 233 19.12 -3.67 13.04
N GLU A 234 18.08 -4.29 12.51
CA GLU A 234 16.73 -4.27 13.10
C GLU A 234 16.66 -5.02 14.44
N VAL A 235 17.44 -6.10 14.58
CA VAL A 235 17.42 -6.89 15.83
C VAL A 235 18.60 -6.60 16.75
N LEU A 236 19.45 -5.63 16.42
CA LEU A 236 20.70 -5.30 17.13
C LEU A 236 21.65 -6.51 17.25
N ALA A 237 21.73 -7.33 16.19
CA ALA A 237 22.66 -8.45 16.16
C ALA A 237 24.04 -8.02 15.73
N GLU A 238 25.07 -8.39 16.50
CA GLU A 238 26.47 -8.26 16.12
C GLU A 238 26.87 -9.33 15.10
N GLN A 239 26.24 -10.50 15.22
CA GLN A 239 26.52 -11.66 14.40
C GLN A 239 25.22 -12.36 13.98
N LEU A 240 25.14 -12.74 12.71
CA LEU A 240 24.06 -13.55 12.15
C LEU A 240 24.70 -14.65 11.32
N GLU A 241 24.57 -15.89 11.76
CA GLU A 241 25.19 -17.03 11.12
C GLU A 241 24.17 -18.07 10.69
N LEU A 242 24.37 -18.62 9.48
CA LEU A 242 23.66 -19.80 9.00
C LEU A 242 24.48 -21.06 9.29
N VAL A 243 23.86 -21.99 10.00
CA VAL A 243 24.47 -23.29 10.39
C VAL A 243 23.57 -24.45 9.94
N GLU A 244 24.15 -25.63 9.74
CA GLU A 244 23.35 -26.79 9.36
C GLU A 244 22.36 -27.20 10.49
N GLU A 245 22.82 -27.13 11.74
CA GLU A 245 22.00 -27.38 12.93
C GLU A 245 22.21 -26.25 13.94
N ALA A 246 21.14 -25.65 14.44
CA ALA A 246 21.19 -24.64 15.49
C ALA A 246 20.88 -25.30 16.86
N PRO A 247 21.89 -25.82 17.59
CA PRO A 247 21.67 -26.48 18.86
C PRO A 247 21.14 -25.49 19.89
N ASN A 248 20.16 -25.92 20.68
CA ASN A 248 19.44 -25.08 21.66
C ASN A 248 18.70 -23.88 21.05
N GLY A 249 18.37 -23.95 19.78
CA GLY A 249 17.51 -22.98 19.10
C GLY A 249 16.04 -23.21 19.42
N GLU A 250 15.26 -22.15 19.33
CA GLU A 250 13.81 -22.20 19.35
C GLU A 250 13.29 -22.46 17.94
N THR A 251 12.31 -23.33 17.82
CA THR A 251 11.65 -23.61 16.55
C THR A 251 10.72 -22.46 16.20
N ILE A 252 10.91 -21.88 15.05
CA ILE A 252 10.04 -20.84 14.51
C ILE A 252 9.38 -21.30 13.22
N GLU A 253 8.14 -20.88 13.02
CA GLU A 253 7.40 -21.07 11.79
C GLU A 253 7.47 -19.78 10.98
N LEU A 254 7.87 -19.90 9.73
CA LEU A 254 8.00 -18.84 8.74
C LEU A 254 6.95 -19.02 7.63
N PRO A 255 6.75 -18.05 6.76
CA PRO A 255 5.87 -18.19 5.59
C PRO A 255 6.19 -19.44 4.77
N GLU A 256 5.20 -19.91 4.00
CA GLU A 256 5.30 -21.09 3.13
C GLU A 256 5.57 -22.40 3.91
N GLU A 257 5.09 -22.48 5.16
CA GLU A 257 5.25 -23.66 6.04
C GLU A 257 6.70 -24.03 6.34
N VAL A 258 7.60 -23.06 6.20
CA VAL A 258 9.02 -23.25 6.52
C VAL A 258 9.23 -23.24 8.02
N VAL A 259 9.84 -24.31 8.55
CA VAL A 259 10.15 -24.45 9.97
C VAL A 259 11.67 -24.54 10.15
N VAL A 260 12.24 -23.65 10.96
CA VAL A 260 13.67 -23.59 11.22
C VAL A 260 13.95 -23.34 12.70
N SER A 261 15.15 -23.71 13.13
CA SER A 261 15.63 -23.46 14.49
C SER A 261 16.46 -22.19 14.56
N VAL A 262 16.19 -21.33 15.56
CA VAL A 262 16.90 -20.05 15.78
C VAL A 262 17.37 -19.96 17.21
N ALA A 263 18.69 -19.83 17.41
CA ALA A 263 19.26 -19.55 18.72
C ALA A 263 19.63 -18.06 18.83
N VAL A 264 19.08 -17.39 19.84
CA VAL A 264 19.36 -15.98 20.16
C VAL A 264 20.01 -15.91 21.55
N ARG A 265 21.19 -15.29 21.62
CA ARG A 265 21.98 -15.12 22.85
C ARG A 265 22.45 -13.68 22.97
N LYS A 266 22.59 -13.16 24.19
CA LYS A 266 23.23 -11.87 24.42
C LYS A 266 24.69 -11.90 23.98
N SER A 267 25.23 -10.78 23.51
CA SER A 267 26.65 -10.68 23.23
C SER A 267 27.46 -10.61 24.54
N GLU A 268 28.70 -11.06 24.50
CA GLU A 268 29.58 -11.05 25.68
C GLU A 268 29.86 -9.64 26.23
N GLU A 269 29.79 -8.62 25.39
CA GLU A 269 29.95 -7.23 25.82
C GLU A 269 28.77 -6.76 26.68
N THR A 270 27.55 -7.14 26.30
CA THR A 270 26.34 -6.86 27.07
C THR A 270 26.35 -7.57 28.42
N GLU A 271 26.82 -8.83 28.46
CA GLU A 271 26.96 -9.56 29.73
C GLU A 271 28.02 -8.96 30.67
N LYS A 272 29.15 -8.49 30.13
CA LYS A 272 30.22 -7.83 30.90
C LYS A 272 29.79 -6.47 31.47
N GLN A 273 28.98 -5.71 30.75
CA GLN A 273 28.42 -4.44 31.25
C GLN A 273 27.49 -4.66 32.43
N LYS A 274 26.57 -5.62 32.34
CA LYS A 274 25.65 -5.96 33.42
C LYS A 274 26.35 -6.40 34.71
N ASN A 275 27.49 -7.12 34.58
CA ASN A 275 28.28 -7.57 35.73
C ASN A 275 29.18 -6.48 36.35
N ARG A 276 29.26 -5.29 35.72
CA ARG A 276 30.00 -4.12 36.27
C ARG A 276 29.08 -3.16 37.03
N GLU A 277 27.76 -3.26 36.83
CA GLU A 277 26.75 -2.44 37.48
C GLU A 277 26.15 -3.09 38.74
N ILE A 278 26.58 -4.31 39.06
CA ILE A 278 26.28 -5.03 40.33
C ILE A 278 27.52 -4.98 41.24
#